data_491239ed94a9abfb0e456b6797bcfe6a
#
_entry.id   491239ed94a9abfb0e456b6797bcfe6a
#
_cell.length_a   1.000
_cell.length_b   1.000
_cell.length_c   1.000
_cell.angle_alpha   90.00
_cell.angle_beta   90.00
_cell.angle_gamma   90.00
#
_symmetry.space_group_name_H-M   'P 1'
#
loop_
_entity.id
_entity.type
_entity.pdbx_description
1 polymer ?
#
loop_
_entity_poly.entity_id
_entity_poly.type
_entity_poly.pdbx_seq_one_letter_code
_entity_poly.pdbx_strand_id
1 'polypeptide(L)'
;SIEAIDEIQIVISPFDVRQTNFIGGGINAITKSGTNTYKGTAYIYHQNENMRGDAIDRETILGAREKDQSTTYGFTIGGPIIKNKLFFFANGELQNTPAIANRWRASEDGVANADAYISRATVADLQNVSDIAKERYGYDTGSFSSFPSDNKNTKLLARIDWNINNNHRLALRYNYTKNTVWNAPNASSMDGGTRMSGSRTSQYAMSYANSMYSLDNLVHSLSFDLNSRFSATLSNQFLATFSKLDDVRGTNSSIFPFVDILKDNQNYISFGEELFTYNNAVHNTVWNIKDDVTYYTGNHKIMVGLNYEHQMADNQYLRNGTGYYRYTSLDDFVQGAAPEIVCLTYGYNGENEPASRVQYNKLGFY
;
A
#
# COMPACT_ATOMS: atom_id res chain seq x y z
N SER A 1 12.75 0.08 -7.29
CA SER A 1 14.03 0.74 -6.99
C SER A 1 14.56 1.50 -8.19
N ILE A 2 15.00 2.72 -8.00
CA ILE A 2 15.61 3.54 -9.06
C ILE A 2 16.92 2.92 -9.55
N GLU A 3 17.65 2.24 -8.68
CA GLU A 3 18.91 1.56 -9.00
C GLU A 3 18.75 0.36 -9.96
N ALA A 4 17.52 -0.14 -10.09
CA ALA A 4 17.20 -1.22 -11.04
C ALA A 4 16.79 -0.70 -12.42
N ILE A 5 16.65 0.63 -12.59
CA ILE A 5 16.17 1.26 -13.82
C ILE A 5 17.36 1.69 -14.66
N ASP A 6 17.30 1.38 -15.95
CA ASP A 6 18.28 1.80 -16.97
C ASP A 6 17.79 3.07 -17.66
N GLU A 7 16.53 3.11 -18.05
CA GLU A 7 15.91 4.22 -18.79
C GLU A 7 14.45 4.42 -18.35
N ILE A 8 14.01 5.68 -18.32
CA ILE A 8 12.61 6.05 -18.12
C ILE A 8 12.11 6.75 -19.38
N GLN A 9 11.05 6.21 -19.97
CA GLN A 9 10.36 6.77 -21.13
C GLN A 9 9.02 7.34 -20.70
N ILE A 10 8.80 8.61 -20.96
CA ILE A 10 7.53 9.30 -20.73
C ILE A 10 6.82 9.44 -22.07
N VAL A 11 5.62 8.89 -22.18
CA VAL A 11 4.80 8.93 -23.38
C VAL A 11 3.52 9.69 -23.06
N ILE A 12 3.31 10.81 -23.75
CA ILE A 12 2.14 11.67 -23.57
C ILE A 12 1.22 11.45 -24.77
N SER A 13 -0.05 11.09 -24.52
CA SER A 13 -1.06 10.87 -25.55
C SER A 13 -0.59 10.00 -26.72
N PRO A 14 -0.14 8.76 -26.48
CA PRO A 14 0.36 7.90 -27.56
C PRO A 14 -0.77 7.54 -28.53
N PHE A 15 -0.48 7.67 -29.83
CA PHE A 15 -1.35 7.22 -30.92
C PHE A 15 -1.04 5.80 -31.37
N ASP A 16 -0.16 5.09 -30.70
CA ASP A 16 0.24 3.72 -31.03
C ASP A 16 -0.83 2.75 -30.53
N VAL A 17 -1.46 2.01 -31.43
CA VAL A 17 -2.51 1.03 -31.13
C VAL A 17 -2.07 -0.10 -30.20
N ARG A 18 -0.76 -0.29 -30.03
CA ARG A 18 -0.17 -1.25 -29.08
C ARG A 18 -0.23 -0.77 -27.64
N GLN A 19 -0.45 0.51 -27.42
CA GLN A 19 -0.54 1.09 -26.07
C GLN A 19 -2.01 1.23 -25.70
N THR A 20 -2.41 0.47 -24.69
CA THR A 20 -3.80 0.41 -24.20
C THR A 20 -3.85 0.62 -22.69
N ASN A 21 -5.05 0.77 -22.13
CA ASN A 21 -5.31 0.83 -20.70
C ASN A 21 -4.72 2.07 -19.99
N PHE A 22 -4.70 3.22 -20.64
CA PHE A 22 -4.29 4.47 -20.01
C PHE A 22 -5.19 5.65 -20.43
N ILE A 23 -5.17 6.71 -19.60
CA ILE A 23 -5.82 7.97 -19.88
C ILE A 23 -4.74 9.06 -19.79
N GLY A 24 -4.43 9.69 -20.92
CA GLY A 24 -3.50 10.83 -21.00
C GLY A 24 -2.05 10.48 -21.27
N GLY A 25 -1.39 9.61 -20.51
CA GLY A 25 0.02 9.29 -20.71
C GLY A 25 0.47 8.03 -19.98
N GLY A 26 1.69 7.58 -20.29
CA GLY A 26 2.33 6.44 -19.67
C GLY A 26 3.79 6.72 -19.28
N ILE A 27 4.26 6.07 -18.23
CA ILE A 27 5.66 6.07 -17.82
C ILE A 27 6.17 4.64 -17.93
N ASN A 28 7.11 4.40 -18.83
CA ASN A 28 7.74 3.11 -19.02
C ASN A 28 9.13 3.11 -18.38
N ALA A 29 9.35 2.21 -17.43
CA ALA A 29 10.65 2.02 -16.80
C ALA A 29 11.33 0.78 -17.41
N ILE A 30 12.45 0.97 -18.10
CA ILE A 30 13.27 -0.10 -18.65
C ILE A 30 14.24 -0.53 -17.56
N THR A 31 14.20 -1.80 -17.18
CA THR A 31 15.07 -2.34 -16.15
C THR A 31 16.44 -2.70 -16.69
N LYS A 32 17.48 -2.51 -15.86
CA LYS A 32 18.84 -2.97 -16.14
C LYS A 32 18.85 -4.46 -16.45
N SER A 33 19.83 -4.90 -17.25
CA SER A 33 20.09 -6.29 -17.61
C SER A 33 21.53 -6.67 -17.24
N GLY A 34 21.80 -7.99 -17.19
CA GLY A 34 23.16 -8.49 -17.08
C GLY A 34 23.97 -8.26 -18.37
N THR A 35 25.28 -8.19 -18.22
CA THR A 35 26.25 -8.04 -19.31
C THR A 35 27.31 -9.13 -19.24
N ASN A 36 28.29 -9.12 -20.18
CA ASN A 36 29.43 -10.05 -20.14
C ASN A 36 30.40 -9.81 -18.96
N THR A 37 30.19 -8.75 -18.20
CA THR A 37 30.98 -8.39 -17.02
C THR A 37 30.09 -8.40 -15.81
N TYR A 38 30.52 -9.02 -14.72
CA TYR A 38 29.85 -8.90 -13.43
C TYR A 38 29.92 -7.47 -12.93
N LYS A 39 28.77 -6.93 -12.55
CA LYS A 39 28.62 -5.62 -11.91
C LYS A 39 27.72 -5.77 -10.70
N GLY A 40 28.02 -5.05 -9.65
CA GLY A 40 27.20 -5.02 -8.44
C GLY A 40 27.38 -3.70 -7.73
N THR A 41 26.35 -3.29 -7.02
CA THR A 41 26.32 -2.13 -6.14
C THR A 41 25.69 -2.53 -4.82
N ALA A 42 26.16 -1.94 -3.74
CA ALA A 42 25.46 -1.94 -2.47
C ALA A 42 25.35 -0.47 -2.03
N TYR A 43 24.20 -0.08 -1.50
CA TYR A 43 23.95 1.30 -1.13
C TYR A 43 23.11 1.40 0.13
N ILE A 44 23.31 2.52 0.84
CA ILE A 44 22.51 2.93 1.98
C ILE A 44 22.16 4.40 1.76
N TYR A 45 20.87 4.72 1.77
CA TYR A 45 20.40 6.10 1.82
C TYR A 45 19.79 6.34 3.18
N HIS A 46 20.19 7.39 3.84
CA HIS A 46 19.65 7.81 5.12
C HIS A 46 19.29 9.29 5.07
N GLN A 47 18.10 9.60 5.58
CA GLN A 47 17.61 10.96 5.75
C GLN A 47 16.96 11.07 7.13
N ASN A 48 17.16 12.20 7.78
CA ASN A 48 16.43 12.55 8.99
C ASN A 48 16.08 14.05 9.01
N GLU A 49 15.30 14.46 10.00
CA GLU A 49 14.84 15.86 10.17
C GLU A 49 15.98 16.87 10.25
N ASN A 50 17.16 16.50 10.76
CA ASN A 50 18.31 17.38 10.89
C ASN A 50 19.06 17.62 9.57
N MET A 51 18.81 16.80 8.55
CA MET A 51 19.40 16.95 7.21
C MET A 51 18.61 17.91 6.32
N ARG A 52 17.48 18.42 6.79
CA ARG A 52 16.67 19.40 6.06
C ARG A 52 17.09 20.82 6.39
N GLY A 53 17.11 21.71 5.40
CA GLY A 53 17.28 23.13 5.59
C GLY A 53 16.12 23.74 6.41
N ASP A 54 16.37 24.76 7.21
CA ASP A 54 15.41 25.45 8.07
C ASP A 54 14.99 26.83 7.53
N ALA A 55 15.50 27.18 6.36
CA ALA A 55 15.21 28.44 5.71
C ALA A 55 14.79 28.24 4.25
N ILE A 56 13.83 29.03 3.80
CA ILE A 56 13.50 29.24 2.38
C ILE A 56 13.84 30.70 2.07
N ASP A 57 14.58 30.92 0.99
CA ASP A 57 14.99 32.25 0.53
C ASP A 57 15.60 33.14 1.63
N ARG A 58 16.44 32.54 2.48
CA ARG A 58 17.11 33.14 3.65
C ARG A 58 16.21 33.50 4.83
N GLU A 59 14.93 33.24 4.74
CA GLU A 59 14.00 33.38 5.89
C GLU A 59 13.83 32.08 6.62
N THR A 60 14.01 32.09 7.94
CA THR A 60 13.76 30.91 8.78
C THR A 60 12.25 30.71 8.92
N ILE A 61 11.75 29.58 8.43
CA ILE A 61 10.31 29.29 8.35
C ILE A 61 9.81 28.31 9.41
N LEU A 62 10.67 27.70 10.19
CA LEU A 62 10.27 26.57 11.01
C LEU A 62 10.64 26.72 12.48
N GLY A 63 9.65 26.44 13.35
CA GLY A 63 9.86 26.05 14.73
C GLY A 63 10.49 24.65 14.87
N ALA A 64 10.24 23.98 15.98
CA ALA A 64 10.74 22.62 16.23
C ALA A 64 10.29 21.64 15.13
N ARG A 65 11.25 20.87 14.60
CA ARG A 65 10.97 19.89 13.56
C ARG A 65 10.42 18.62 14.14
N GLU A 66 9.42 18.08 13.46
CA GLU A 66 8.94 16.73 13.74
C GLU A 66 9.98 15.71 13.29
N LYS A 67 10.05 14.61 14.03
CA LYS A 67 10.90 13.48 13.67
C LYS A 67 10.45 12.91 12.31
N ASP A 68 11.36 12.95 11.34
CA ASP A 68 11.14 12.44 9.99
C ASP A 68 12.40 11.69 9.55
N GLN A 69 12.33 10.40 9.56
CA GLN A 69 13.46 9.53 9.28
C GLN A 69 13.13 8.55 8.16
N SER A 70 14.04 8.37 7.23
CA SER A 70 13.97 7.32 6.20
C SER A 70 15.33 6.67 6.03
N THR A 71 15.35 5.35 6.01
CA THR A 71 16.57 4.59 5.72
C THR A 71 16.27 3.54 4.68
N THR A 72 17.06 3.53 3.61
CA THR A 72 16.97 2.58 2.50
C THR A 72 18.26 1.80 2.40
N TYR A 73 18.16 0.49 2.39
CA TYR A 73 19.25 -0.43 2.10
C TYR A 73 18.97 -1.13 0.79
N GLY A 74 19.98 -1.27 -0.06
CA GLY A 74 19.77 -1.97 -1.30
C GLY A 74 21.04 -2.50 -1.92
N PHE A 75 20.84 -3.39 -2.89
CA PHE A 75 21.90 -3.93 -3.73
C PHE A 75 21.42 -4.17 -5.15
N THR A 76 22.35 -4.17 -6.08
CA THR A 76 22.17 -4.71 -7.42
C THR A 76 23.30 -5.67 -7.72
N ILE A 77 23.02 -6.70 -8.49
CA ILE A 77 24.02 -7.62 -9.04
C ILE A 77 23.59 -8.10 -10.40
N GLY A 78 24.50 -8.14 -11.35
CA GLY A 78 24.23 -8.66 -12.70
C GLY A 78 25.50 -9.12 -13.37
N GLY A 79 25.34 -10.03 -14.31
CA GLY A 79 26.48 -10.58 -15.06
C GLY A 79 26.09 -11.76 -15.95
N PRO A 80 27.07 -12.43 -16.57
CA PRO A 80 26.82 -13.58 -17.40
C PRO A 80 26.70 -14.87 -16.57
N ILE A 81 25.65 -15.65 -16.81
CA ILE A 81 25.61 -17.07 -16.45
C ILE A 81 26.42 -17.84 -17.50
N ILE A 82 26.20 -17.51 -18.79
CA ILE A 82 26.98 -18.00 -19.93
C ILE A 82 27.34 -16.77 -20.76
N LYS A 83 28.64 -16.50 -20.92
CA LYS A 83 29.11 -15.35 -21.71
C LYS A 83 28.49 -15.32 -23.11
N ASN A 84 28.08 -14.13 -23.56
CA ASN A 84 27.40 -13.81 -24.81
C ASN A 84 26.03 -14.47 -24.99
N LYS A 85 25.57 -15.31 -24.05
CA LYS A 85 24.37 -16.12 -24.24
C LYS A 85 23.31 -15.97 -23.18
N LEU A 86 23.69 -16.08 -21.91
CA LEU A 86 22.72 -16.06 -20.80
C LEU A 86 23.19 -15.12 -19.71
N PHE A 87 22.34 -14.19 -19.32
CA PHE A 87 22.64 -13.15 -18.37
C PHE A 87 21.58 -13.12 -17.27
N PHE A 88 21.97 -12.63 -16.11
CA PHE A 88 21.07 -12.33 -15.01
C PHE A 88 21.26 -10.92 -14.50
N PHE A 89 20.22 -10.37 -13.91
CA PHE A 89 20.24 -9.17 -13.09
C PHE A 89 19.29 -9.34 -11.91
N ALA A 90 19.72 -8.93 -10.73
CA ALA A 90 18.90 -8.91 -9.53
C ALA A 90 19.08 -7.60 -8.77
N ASN A 91 17.99 -7.13 -8.17
CA ASN A 91 17.96 -5.99 -7.25
C ASN A 91 17.12 -6.32 -6.04
N GLY A 92 17.59 -5.92 -4.86
CA GLY A 92 16.84 -5.95 -3.61
C GLY A 92 16.93 -4.59 -2.93
N GLU A 93 15.80 -4.08 -2.43
CA GLU A 93 15.72 -2.82 -1.70
C GLU A 93 14.75 -2.95 -0.53
N LEU A 94 15.19 -2.53 0.64
CA LEU A 94 14.37 -2.41 1.85
C LEU A 94 14.44 -0.96 2.33
N GLN A 95 13.29 -0.30 2.39
CA GLN A 95 13.13 1.03 2.94
C GLN A 95 12.32 0.96 4.22
N ASN A 96 12.82 1.61 5.27
CA ASN A 96 12.11 1.82 6.53
C ASN A 96 11.95 3.33 6.74
N THR A 97 10.69 3.75 6.86
CA THR A 97 10.31 5.14 7.07
C THR A 97 9.38 5.19 8.28
N PRO A 98 9.91 5.15 9.51
CA PRO A 98 9.08 5.27 10.70
C PRO A 98 8.26 6.56 10.62
N ALA A 99 6.95 6.43 10.65
CA ALA A 99 6.02 7.55 10.65
C ALA A 99 5.16 7.53 11.90
N ILE A 100 4.98 8.67 12.53
CA ILE A 100 4.16 8.79 13.73
C ILE A 100 2.69 8.83 13.29
N ALA A 101 2.01 7.67 13.34
CA ALA A 101 0.59 7.57 13.00
C ALA A 101 -0.31 8.34 13.99
N ASN A 102 0.10 8.41 15.27
CA ASN A 102 -0.56 9.21 16.28
C ASN A 102 0.49 9.90 17.16
N ARG A 103 0.48 11.22 17.18
CA ARG A 103 1.38 12.07 17.97
C ARG A 103 0.78 12.61 19.26
N TRP A 104 -0.52 12.43 19.45
CA TRP A 104 -1.22 12.89 20.65
C TRP A 104 -0.87 12.03 21.85
N ARG A 105 -0.72 12.68 22.99
CA ARG A 105 -0.41 12.07 24.28
C ARG A 105 -1.55 12.37 25.27
N ALA A 106 -1.78 11.45 26.18
CA ALA A 106 -2.70 11.65 27.27
C ALA A 106 -2.23 12.77 28.23
N SER A 107 -3.16 13.49 28.84
CA SER A 107 -2.87 14.42 29.93
C SER A 107 -2.91 13.72 31.29
N GLU A 108 -2.30 14.36 32.31
CA GLU A 108 -2.45 13.92 33.69
C GLU A 108 -3.69 14.56 34.37
N ASP A 109 -4.04 15.76 33.96
CA ASP A 109 -5.04 16.63 34.60
C ASP A 109 -6.30 16.90 33.78
N GLY A 110 -6.39 16.35 32.56
CA GLY A 110 -7.51 16.59 31.67
C GLY A 110 -7.44 17.89 30.88
N VAL A 111 -6.32 18.63 30.97
CA VAL A 111 -6.13 19.90 30.27
C VAL A 111 -5.44 19.62 28.93
N ALA A 112 -6.12 19.97 27.84
CA ALA A 112 -5.56 19.82 26.49
C ALA A 112 -4.55 20.93 26.18
N ASN A 113 -3.50 20.57 25.44
CA ASN A 113 -2.55 21.52 24.87
C ASN A 113 -2.24 21.12 23.42
N ALA A 114 -2.84 21.82 22.46
CA ALA A 114 -2.72 21.49 21.04
C ALA A 114 -1.29 21.68 20.53
N ASP A 115 -0.57 22.71 21.00
CA ASP A 115 0.79 23.00 20.57
C ASP A 115 1.79 21.93 21.03
N ALA A 116 1.50 21.30 22.18
CA ALA A 116 2.30 20.20 22.72
C ALA A 116 1.75 18.80 22.35
N TYR A 117 0.71 18.71 21.53
CA TYR A 117 0.00 17.45 21.21
C TYR A 117 -0.47 16.69 22.46
N ILE A 118 -1.01 17.41 23.44
CA ILE A 118 -1.61 16.83 24.64
C ILE A 118 -3.13 16.84 24.48
N SER A 119 -3.73 15.65 24.59
CA SER A 119 -5.18 15.47 24.57
C SER A 119 -5.78 15.69 25.96
N ARG A 120 -7.06 16.10 26.04
CA ARG A 120 -7.81 16.12 27.30
C ARG A 120 -8.11 14.72 27.87
N ALA A 121 -7.90 13.65 27.09
CA ALA A 121 -8.05 12.30 27.59
C ALA A 121 -6.95 12.01 28.62
N THR A 122 -7.35 11.62 29.84
CA THR A 122 -6.41 11.43 30.94
C THR A 122 -5.78 10.03 30.90
N VAL A 123 -4.55 9.94 31.44
CA VAL A 123 -3.88 8.65 31.64
C VAL A 123 -4.76 7.73 32.48
N ALA A 124 -5.39 8.27 33.55
CA ALA A 124 -6.26 7.49 34.43
C ALA A 124 -7.49 6.93 33.71
N ASP A 125 -8.18 7.74 32.89
CA ASP A 125 -9.35 7.29 32.14
C ASP A 125 -8.99 6.25 31.08
N LEU A 126 -7.87 6.44 30.37
CA LEU A 126 -7.38 5.48 29.37
C LEU A 126 -6.99 4.16 30.03
N GLN A 127 -6.31 4.20 31.20
CA GLN A 127 -5.98 2.97 31.92
C GLN A 127 -7.25 2.25 32.38
N ASN A 128 -8.22 2.96 32.96
CA ASN A 128 -9.48 2.40 33.41
C ASN A 128 -10.27 1.73 32.28
N VAL A 129 -10.36 2.37 31.11
CA VAL A 129 -11.03 1.80 29.92
C VAL A 129 -10.30 0.53 29.45
N SER A 130 -8.97 0.53 29.43
CA SER A 130 -8.17 -0.64 29.05
C SER A 130 -8.38 -1.80 30.02
N ASP A 131 -8.39 -1.53 31.33
CA ASP A 131 -8.60 -2.53 32.37
C ASP A 131 -10.00 -3.15 32.24
N ILE A 132 -11.05 -2.33 32.09
CA ILE A 132 -12.42 -2.77 31.89
C ILE A 132 -12.55 -3.60 30.58
N ALA A 133 -11.93 -3.15 29.48
CA ALA A 133 -11.93 -3.89 28.22
C ALA A 133 -11.34 -5.29 28.40
N LYS A 134 -10.25 -5.40 29.15
CA LYS A 134 -9.60 -6.67 29.45
C LYS A 134 -10.39 -7.54 30.41
N GLU A 135 -10.84 -6.99 31.54
CA GLU A 135 -11.51 -7.76 32.61
C GLU A 135 -12.93 -8.19 32.20
N ARG A 136 -13.70 -7.30 31.58
CA ARG A 136 -15.11 -7.55 31.22
C ARG A 136 -15.27 -8.30 29.91
N TYR A 137 -14.40 -8.03 28.93
CA TYR A 137 -14.56 -8.53 27.56
C TYR A 137 -13.38 -9.38 27.06
N GLY A 138 -12.30 -9.50 27.83
CA GLY A 138 -11.10 -10.22 27.42
C GLY A 138 -10.31 -9.55 26.29
N TYR A 139 -10.59 -8.27 26.03
CA TYR A 139 -10.00 -7.55 24.92
C TYR A 139 -8.77 -6.74 25.33
N ASP A 140 -7.66 -6.91 24.61
CA ASP A 140 -6.45 -6.10 24.76
C ASP A 140 -6.53 -4.88 23.82
N THR A 141 -6.61 -3.69 24.40
CA THR A 141 -6.63 -2.43 23.65
C THR A 141 -5.29 -2.08 23.01
N GLY A 142 -4.21 -2.69 23.47
CA GLY A 142 -2.85 -2.24 23.20
C GLY A 142 -2.49 -0.97 23.97
N SER A 143 -1.32 -0.40 23.67
CA SER A 143 -0.81 0.81 24.31
C SER A 143 -1.57 2.07 23.88
N PHE A 144 -1.72 3.04 24.78
CA PHE A 144 -2.16 4.41 24.47
C PHE A 144 -1.01 5.42 24.42
N SER A 145 0.24 4.97 24.57
CA SER A 145 1.44 5.82 24.54
C SER A 145 2.48 5.39 23.49
N SER A 146 2.34 4.19 22.94
CA SER A 146 3.22 3.65 21.89
C SER A 146 2.37 3.06 20.77
N PHE A 147 2.55 3.56 19.57
CA PHE A 147 1.75 3.22 18.40
C PHE A 147 2.59 2.57 17.31
N PRO A 148 2.01 1.69 16.47
CA PRO A 148 2.68 1.20 15.29
C PRO A 148 3.14 2.36 14.41
N SER A 149 4.40 2.35 14.00
CA SER A 149 4.99 3.42 13.19
C SER A 149 5.93 2.90 12.09
N ASP A 150 6.10 1.59 12.01
CA ASP A 150 7.03 0.95 11.08
C ASP A 150 6.46 0.90 9.65
N ASN A 151 6.56 2.01 8.92
CA ASN A 151 6.28 1.99 7.49
C ASN A 151 7.45 1.36 6.75
N LYS A 152 7.18 0.27 6.03
CA LYS A 152 8.18 -0.53 5.33
C LYS A 152 7.84 -0.67 3.86
N ASN A 153 8.87 -0.60 3.02
CA ASN A 153 8.75 -0.88 1.60
C ASN A 153 9.86 -1.85 1.18
N THR A 154 9.47 -3.01 0.67
CA THR A 154 10.38 -4.05 0.19
C THR A 154 10.20 -4.19 -1.31
N LYS A 155 11.28 -4.14 -2.07
CA LYS A 155 11.28 -4.31 -3.52
C LYS A 155 12.32 -5.34 -3.92
N LEU A 156 11.92 -6.28 -4.76
CA LEU A 156 12.80 -7.27 -5.35
C LEU A 156 12.56 -7.30 -6.87
N LEU A 157 13.63 -7.40 -7.63
CA LEU A 157 13.59 -7.61 -9.07
C LEU A 157 14.58 -8.70 -9.44
N ALA A 158 14.15 -9.66 -10.25
CA ALA A 158 14.99 -10.64 -10.88
C ALA A 158 14.72 -10.65 -12.39
N ARG A 159 15.78 -10.70 -13.18
CA ARG A 159 15.72 -10.72 -14.64
C ARG A 159 16.72 -11.72 -15.21
N ILE A 160 16.28 -12.46 -16.19
CA ILE A 160 17.10 -13.36 -17.01
C ILE A 160 16.96 -12.91 -18.47
N ASP A 161 18.08 -12.73 -19.15
CA ASP A 161 18.15 -12.44 -20.58
C ASP A 161 18.89 -13.57 -21.26
N TRP A 162 18.23 -14.23 -22.21
CA TRP A 162 18.77 -15.37 -22.93
C TRP A 162 18.79 -15.12 -24.44
N ASN A 163 19.99 -15.00 -24.99
CA ASN A 163 20.23 -15.08 -26.43
C ASN A 163 20.22 -16.57 -26.84
N ILE A 164 19.04 -17.10 -27.16
CA ILE A 164 18.84 -18.51 -27.52
C ILE A 164 19.74 -18.84 -28.72
N ASN A 165 19.70 -17.97 -29.73
CA ASN A 165 20.58 -17.93 -30.89
C ASN A 165 20.62 -16.51 -31.46
N ASN A 166 21.19 -16.31 -32.66
CA ASN A 166 21.29 -14.99 -33.28
C ASN A 166 19.94 -14.37 -33.66
N ASN A 167 18.88 -15.19 -33.74
CA ASN A 167 17.58 -14.79 -34.21
C ASN A 167 16.53 -14.73 -33.09
N HIS A 168 16.77 -15.35 -31.94
CA HIS A 168 15.78 -15.44 -30.86
C HIS A 168 16.40 -14.98 -29.55
N ARG A 169 15.71 -14.03 -28.90
CA ARG A 169 16.08 -13.49 -27.60
C ARG A 169 14.89 -13.55 -26.67
N LEU A 170 15.11 -14.07 -25.47
CA LEU A 170 14.11 -14.16 -24.41
C LEU A 170 14.53 -13.29 -23.23
N ALA A 171 13.60 -12.50 -22.69
CA ALA A 171 13.73 -11.86 -21.39
C ALA A 171 12.63 -12.37 -20.47
N LEU A 172 13.02 -12.84 -19.29
CA LEU A 172 12.13 -13.21 -18.20
C LEU A 172 12.36 -12.25 -17.04
N ARG A 173 11.29 -11.66 -16.49
CA ARG A 173 11.38 -10.69 -15.39
C ARG A 173 10.33 -11.00 -14.33
N TYR A 174 10.75 -10.95 -13.09
CA TYR A 174 9.88 -11.01 -11.92
C TYR A 174 10.09 -9.78 -11.05
N ASN A 175 9.00 -9.14 -10.63
CA ASN A 175 8.99 -8.05 -9.68
C ASN A 175 8.13 -8.42 -8.49
N TYR A 176 8.62 -8.06 -7.31
CA TYR A 176 7.91 -8.11 -6.05
C TYR A 176 8.01 -6.76 -5.37
N THR A 177 6.89 -6.24 -4.91
CA THR A 177 6.84 -5.05 -4.06
C THR A 177 5.85 -5.27 -2.94
N LYS A 178 6.27 -4.99 -1.71
CA LYS A 178 5.39 -4.94 -0.55
C LYS A 178 5.58 -3.60 0.15
N ASN A 179 4.49 -2.87 0.34
CA ASN A 179 4.47 -1.62 1.07
C ASN A 179 3.48 -1.73 2.23
N THR A 180 3.89 -1.33 3.43
CA THR A 180 3.05 -1.27 4.64
C THR A 180 3.10 0.13 5.20
N VAL A 181 1.93 0.75 5.41
CA VAL A 181 1.79 2.09 6.00
C VAL A 181 0.76 2.04 7.13
N TRP A 182 1.16 2.46 8.32
CA TRP A 182 0.27 2.56 9.48
C TRP A 182 -0.48 3.87 9.53
N ASN A 183 -1.75 3.80 9.93
CA ASN A 183 -2.68 4.92 10.01
C ASN A 183 -3.44 4.92 11.32
N ALA A 184 -3.81 6.12 11.78
CA ALA A 184 -4.75 6.31 12.88
C ALA A 184 -6.17 5.90 12.47
N PRO A 185 -7.07 5.59 13.42
CA PRO A 185 -8.47 5.30 13.12
C PRO A 185 -9.12 6.44 12.35
N ASN A 186 -10.15 6.11 11.56
CA ASN A 186 -10.86 7.12 10.77
C ASN A 186 -11.33 8.29 11.63
N ALA A 187 -11.07 9.51 11.14
CA ALA A 187 -11.24 10.73 11.91
C ALA A 187 -12.69 11.27 11.94
N SER A 188 -13.53 10.91 10.97
CA SER A 188 -14.78 11.65 10.73
C SER A 188 -16.01 10.76 10.56
N SER A 189 -15.86 9.44 10.63
CA SER A 189 -17.00 8.53 10.47
C SER A 189 -17.71 8.33 11.79
N MET A 190 -19.02 8.51 11.78
CA MET A 190 -19.93 8.09 12.86
C MET A 190 -21.12 7.39 12.25
N ASP A 191 -21.55 6.31 12.90
CA ASP A 191 -22.81 5.68 12.61
C ASP A 191 -23.89 6.27 13.51
N GLY A 192 -25.16 6.17 13.09
CA GLY A 192 -26.28 6.80 13.78
C GLY A 192 -26.57 8.23 13.33
N GLY A 193 -26.12 8.62 12.16
CA GLY A 193 -26.64 9.76 11.39
C GLY A 193 -26.03 11.13 11.66
N THR A 194 -25.36 11.37 12.76
CA THR A 194 -24.75 12.68 13.02
C THR A 194 -23.23 12.59 12.94
N ARG A 195 -22.63 13.30 12.00
CA ARG A 195 -21.19 13.49 11.99
C ARG A 195 -20.79 14.39 13.16
N MET A 196 -19.97 13.87 14.05
CA MET A 196 -19.33 14.73 15.05
C MET A 196 -18.08 15.37 14.46
N SER A 197 -17.86 16.64 14.75
CA SER A 197 -16.64 17.34 14.45
C SER A 197 -15.57 16.89 15.45
N GLY A 198 -14.69 16.02 15.06
CA GLY A 198 -13.55 15.65 15.92
C GLY A 198 -12.90 14.35 15.51
N SER A 199 -11.59 14.38 15.46
CA SER A 199 -10.76 13.20 15.23
C SER A 199 -10.79 12.30 16.46
N ARG A 200 -10.63 11.00 16.29
CA ARG A 200 -10.40 10.01 17.36
C ARG A 200 -9.00 10.09 17.96
N THR A 201 -8.13 10.91 17.34
CA THR A 201 -6.79 11.25 17.83
C THR A 201 -6.60 12.76 17.68
N SER A 202 -6.84 13.53 18.73
CA SER A 202 -6.85 14.99 18.73
C SER A 202 -6.67 15.55 20.12
N GLN A 203 -6.68 16.88 20.25
CA GLN A 203 -6.75 17.53 21.58
C GLN A 203 -7.97 17.09 22.43
N TYR A 204 -8.99 16.49 21.81
CA TYR A 204 -10.22 16.07 22.51
C TYR A 204 -10.29 14.57 22.76
N ALA A 205 -9.55 13.77 21.99
CA ALA A 205 -9.73 12.32 21.98
C ALA A 205 -8.43 11.55 21.81
N MET A 206 -8.41 10.34 22.37
CA MET A 206 -7.34 9.36 22.21
C MET A 206 -7.88 8.00 21.77
N SER A 207 -7.06 7.26 21.03
CA SER A 207 -7.28 5.86 20.69
C SER A 207 -6.06 5.03 21.10
N TYR A 208 -6.22 3.70 21.11
CA TYR A 208 -5.15 2.77 21.47
C TYR A 208 -4.45 2.20 20.22
N ALA A 209 -3.32 1.55 20.46
CA ALA A 209 -2.49 0.98 19.40
C ALA A 209 -3.23 -0.08 18.56
N ASN A 210 -4.10 -0.90 19.19
CA ASN A 210 -4.85 -1.91 18.48
C ASN A 210 -6.04 -1.35 17.67
N SER A 211 -6.33 -0.05 17.79
CA SER A 211 -7.27 0.66 16.91
C SER A 211 -6.61 1.24 15.66
N MET A 212 -5.29 1.16 15.54
CA MET A 212 -4.57 1.54 14.33
C MET A 212 -4.73 0.45 13.26
N TYR A 213 -4.64 0.86 11.99
CA TYR A 213 -4.69 -0.07 10.87
C TYR A 213 -3.53 0.16 9.91
N SER A 214 -3.10 -0.88 9.23
CA SER A 214 -2.16 -0.77 8.12
C SER A 214 -2.87 -0.78 6.77
N LEU A 215 -2.22 -0.18 5.78
CA LEU A 215 -2.50 -0.39 4.37
C LEU A 215 -1.32 -1.19 3.82
N ASP A 216 -1.61 -2.43 3.44
CA ASP A 216 -0.65 -3.36 2.87
C ASP A 216 -0.89 -3.51 1.37
N ASN A 217 0.05 -2.98 0.56
CA ASN A 217 0.01 -3.12 -0.89
C ASN A 217 1.05 -4.17 -1.30
N LEU A 218 0.61 -5.26 -1.91
CA LEU A 218 1.45 -6.35 -2.36
C LEU A 218 1.33 -6.53 -3.87
N VAL A 219 2.44 -6.52 -4.58
CA VAL A 219 2.48 -6.72 -6.04
C VAL A 219 3.45 -7.84 -6.38
N HIS A 220 2.94 -8.81 -7.14
CA HIS A 220 3.71 -9.78 -7.88
C HIS A 220 3.51 -9.54 -9.37
N SER A 221 4.59 -9.45 -10.14
CA SER A 221 4.51 -9.31 -11.58
C SER A 221 5.57 -10.19 -12.26
N LEU A 222 5.13 -10.95 -13.23
CA LEU A 222 5.98 -11.80 -14.07
C LEU A 222 5.80 -11.38 -15.53
N SER A 223 6.89 -11.25 -16.29
CA SER A 223 6.83 -11.02 -17.72
C SER A 223 7.77 -11.95 -18.48
N PHE A 224 7.28 -12.44 -19.59
CA PHE A 224 7.99 -13.24 -20.58
C PHE A 224 7.95 -12.50 -21.91
N ASP A 225 9.09 -12.11 -22.45
CA ASP A 225 9.23 -11.34 -23.69
C ASP A 225 10.18 -12.09 -24.64
N LEU A 226 9.62 -12.66 -25.70
CA LEU A 226 10.35 -13.39 -26.74
C LEU A 226 10.38 -12.58 -28.04
N ASN A 227 11.56 -12.14 -28.41
CA ASN A 227 11.80 -11.44 -29.66
C ASN A 227 12.46 -12.42 -30.70
N SER A 228 11.82 -12.57 -31.82
CA SER A 228 12.21 -13.52 -32.87
C SER A 228 12.37 -12.82 -34.22
N ARG A 229 13.46 -13.10 -34.91
CA ARG A 229 13.72 -12.66 -36.27
C ARG A 229 13.74 -13.90 -37.19
N PHE A 230 12.64 -14.16 -37.89
CA PHE A 230 12.52 -15.36 -38.75
C PHE A 230 13.25 -15.22 -40.07
N SER A 231 13.33 -13.96 -40.58
CA SER A 231 14.09 -13.65 -41.81
C SER A 231 14.60 -12.18 -41.76
N ALA A 232 15.23 -11.74 -42.85
CA ALA A 232 15.61 -10.32 -42.99
C ALA A 232 14.40 -9.39 -42.99
N THR A 233 13.22 -9.90 -43.39
CA THR A 233 11.97 -9.10 -43.55
C THR A 233 10.87 -9.46 -42.57
N LEU A 234 11.01 -10.52 -41.76
CA LEU A 234 9.97 -11.00 -40.88
C LEU A 234 10.46 -11.10 -39.43
N SER A 235 9.82 -10.41 -38.53
CA SER A 235 10.07 -10.47 -37.09
C SER A 235 8.78 -10.62 -36.28
N ASN A 236 8.90 -11.13 -35.07
CA ASN A 236 7.81 -11.30 -34.13
C ASN A 236 8.26 -10.90 -32.72
N GLN A 237 7.35 -10.33 -31.97
CA GLN A 237 7.47 -10.14 -30.53
C GLN A 237 6.27 -10.79 -29.86
N PHE A 238 6.54 -11.79 -29.04
CA PHE A 238 5.55 -12.40 -28.14
C PHE A 238 5.80 -11.96 -26.72
N LEU A 239 4.78 -11.35 -26.09
CA LEU A 239 4.83 -10.87 -24.71
C LEU A 239 3.70 -11.52 -23.90
N ALA A 240 4.04 -12.17 -22.80
CA ALA A 240 3.08 -12.64 -21.82
C ALA A 240 3.39 -12.02 -20.47
N THR A 241 2.37 -11.47 -19.79
CA THR A 241 2.52 -10.91 -18.45
C THR A 241 1.46 -11.45 -17.51
N PHE A 242 1.85 -11.59 -16.27
CA PHE A 242 0.99 -11.90 -15.15
C PHE A 242 1.23 -10.87 -14.06
N SER A 243 0.17 -10.31 -13.48
CA SER A 243 0.25 -9.42 -12.32
C SER A 243 -0.82 -9.79 -11.31
N LYS A 244 -0.39 -9.87 -10.05
CA LYS A 244 -1.29 -10.00 -8.91
C LYS A 244 -1.04 -8.82 -7.96
N LEU A 245 -2.09 -8.08 -7.66
CA LEU A 245 -2.08 -6.94 -6.77
C LEU A 245 -3.06 -7.21 -5.64
N ASP A 246 -2.57 -7.13 -4.41
CA ASP A 246 -3.37 -7.27 -3.20
C ASP A 246 -3.23 -5.97 -2.40
N ASP A 247 -4.33 -5.25 -2.21
CA ASP A 247 -4.45 -4.07 -1.36
C ASP A 247 -5.33 -4.46 -0.16
N VAL A 248 -4.72 -4.62 1.00
CA VAL A 248 -5.39 -5.17 2.19
C VAL A 248 -5.23 -4.24 3.37
N ARG A 249 -6.27 -4.08 4.16
CA ARG A 249 -6.13 -3.48 5.49
C ARG A 249 -5.73 -4.54 6.49
N GLY A 250 -4.67 -4.22 7.27
CA GLY A 250 -4.17 -5.04 8.36
C GLY A 250 -4.42 -4.37 9.71
N THR A 251 -4.40 -5.16 10.78
CA THR A 251 -4.55 -4.67 12.15
C THR A 251 -3.76 -5.54 13.13
N ASN A 252 -3.42 -4.99 14.29
CA ASN A 252 -2.91 -5.73 15.44
C ASN A 252 -4.04 -6.12 16.40
N SER A 253 -5.29 -5.68 16.16
CA SER A 253 -6.45 -6.03 16.96
C SER A 253 -6.83 -7.50 16.76
N SER A 254 -7.32 -8.14 17.81
CA SER A 254 -8.22 -9.27 17.65
C SER A 254 -9.58 -8.76 17.13
N ILE A 255 -10.41 -9.67 16.60
CA ILE A 255 -11.79 -9.34 16.19
C ILE A 255 -12.56 -8.86 17.43
N PHE A 256 -12.90 -7.58 17.45
CA PHE A 256 -13.62 -6.92 18.52
C PHE A 256 -14.36 -5.69 17.97
N PRO A 257 -15.58 -5.40 18.46
CA PRO A 257 -16.31 -4.21 18.03
C PRO A 257 -15.52 -2.92 18.27
N PHE A 258 -15.71 -1.97 17.37
CA PHE A 258 -15.17 -0.63 17.58
C PHE A 258 -16.08 0.15 18.54
N VAL A 259 -15.50 0.78 19.55
CA VAL A 259 -16.21 1.50 20.61
C VAL A 259 -15.77 2.94 20.64
N ASP A 260 -16.72 3.87 20.55
CA ASP A 260 -16.54 5.29 20.84
C ASP A 260 -17.17 5.63 22.19
N ILE A 261 -16.40 6.24 23.09
CA ILE A 261 -16.86 6.83 24.34
C ILE A 261 -16.80 8.35 24.18
N LEU A 262 -17.93 9.02 24.42
CA LEU A 262 -18.03 10.46 24.27
C LEU A 262 -17.78 11.19 25.59
N LYS A 263 -17.41 12.47 25.47
CA LYS A 263 -17.39 13.48 26.53
C LYS A 263 -17.79 14.81 25.91
N ASP A 264 -18.77 15.50 26.52
CA ASP A 264 -19.31 16.75 25.99
C ASP A 264 -19.79 16.64 24.52
N ASN A 265 -20.44 15.52 24.19
CA ASN A 265 -20.94 15.20 22.85
C ASN A 265 -19.85 15.17 21.74
N GLN A 266 -18.62 14.87 22.11
CA GLN A 266 -17.48 14.71 21.22
C GLN A 266 -16.75 13.41 21.53
N ASN A 267 -16.00 12.87 20.56
CA ASN A 267 -15.12 11.74 20.83
C ASN A 267 -14.18 12.06 22.00
N TYR A 268 -13.97 11.06 22.86
CA TYR A 268 -13.08 11.15 24.00
C TYR A 268 -12.09 9.98 24.05
N ILE A 269 -12.59 8.76 24.09
CA ILE A 269 -11.78 7.54 24.04
C ILE A 269 -12.38 6.59 23.01
N SER A 270 -11.55 6.04 22.15
CA SER A 270 -11.97 5.05 21.13
C SER A 270 -11.07 3.83 21.18
N PHE A 271 -11.65 2.63 21.10
CA PHE A 271 -10.93 1.35 21.08
C PHE A 271 -11.67 0.29 20.26
N GLY A 272 -11.04 -0.85 20.04
CA GLY A 272 -11.55 -1.92 19.20
C GLY A 272 -10.92 -1.95 17.81
N GLU A 273 -11.31 -2.91 16.99
CA GLU A 273 -10.87 -3.01 15.59
C GLU A 273 -11.48 -1.87 14.76
N GLU A 274 -10.63 -1.14 14.04
CA GLU A 274 -11.06 0.04 13.28
C GLU A 274 -12.20 -0.27 12.32
N LEU A 275 -13.19 0.61 12.22
CA LEU A 275 -14.50 0.46 11.58
C LEU A 275 -14.49 -0.08 10.15
N PHE A 276 -13.44 0.18 9.40
CA PHE A 276 -13.31 -0.15 7.98
C PHE A 276 -12.28 -1.24 7.71
N THR A 277 -11.70 -1.85 8.75
CA THR A 277 -10.56 -2.76 8.58
C THR A 277 -11.00 -4.19 8.34
N TYR A 278 -12.01 -4.67 9.07
CA TYR A 278 -12.55 -6.01 8.86
C TYR A 278 -13.08 -6.18 7.43
N ASN A 279 -12.67 -7.26 6.77
CA ASN A 279 -13.07 -7.58 5.39
C ASN A 279 -12.95 -6.39 4.44
N ASN A 280 -11.77 -5.74 4.41
CA ASN A 280 -11.47 -4.64 3.51
C ASN A 280 -10.20 -4.95 2.72
N ALA A 281 -10.40 -5.48 1.53
CA ALA A 281 -9.33 -5.89 0.63
C ALA A 281 -9.74 -5.73 -0.83
N VAL A 282 -8.77 -5.45 -1.67
CA VAL A 282 -8.92 -5.51 -3.14
C VAL A 282 -7.86 -6.46 -3.68
N HIS A 283 -8.31 -7.51 -4.38
CA HIS A 283 -7.44 -8.47 -5.05
C HIS A 283 -7.64 -8.36 -6.56
N ASN A 284 -6.60 -7.98 -7.27
CA ASN A 284 -6.59 -7.92 -8.73
C ASN A 284 -5.61 -8.93 -9.31
N THR A 285 -6.09 -9.73 -10.27
CA THR A 285 -5.25 -10.62 -11.06
C THR A 285 -5.42 -10.32 -12.53
N VAL A 286 -4.32 -10.06 -13.23
CA VAL A 286 -4.31 -9.68 -14.64
C VAL A 286 -3.36 -10.61 -15.41
N TRP A 287 -3.86 -11.21 -16.46
CA TRP A 287 -3.09 -11.90 -17.48
C TRP A 287 -3.17 -11.10 -18.77
N ASN A 288 -2.03 -10.85 -19.39
CA ASN A 288 -2.00 -10.21 -20.70
C ASN A 288 -1.08 -11.02 -21.62
N ILE A 289 -1.57 -11.33 -22.82
CA ILE A 289 -0.81 -11.99 -23.89
C ILE A 289 -0.91 -11.12 -25.12
N LYS A 290 0.24 -10.81 -25.68
CA LYS A 290 0.38 -9.97 -26.85
C LYS A 290 1.33 -10.62 -27.86
N ASP A 291 0.94 -10.61 -29.13
CA ASP A 291 1.76 -11.13 -30.21
C ASP A 291 1.76 -10.17 -31.40
N ASP A 292 2.93 -9.64 -31.74
CA ASP A 292 3.14 -8.66 -32.80
C ASP A 292 4.01 -9.24 -33.89
N VAL A 293 3.46 -9.41 -35.09
CA VAL A 293 4.21 -9.83 -36.31
C VAL A 293 4.48 -8.59 -37.15
N THR A 294 5.75 -8.37 -37.49
CA THR A 294 6.18 -7.25 -38.35
C THR A 294 6.81 -7.77 -39.61
N TYR A 295 6.31 -7.30 -40.76
CA TYR A 295 6.83 -7.61 -42.10
C TYR A 295 7.37 -6.35 -42.78
N TYR A 296 8.57 -6.41 -43.30
CA TYR A 296 9.24 -5.33 -44.03
C TYR A 296 9.28 -5.67 -45.52
N THR A 297 8.77 -4.80 -46.37
CA THR A 297 8.79 -4.96 -47.83
C THR A 297 8.99 -3.63 -48.53
N GLY A 298 10.04 -3.49 -49.32
CA GLY A 298 10.41 -2.20 -49.91
C GLY A 298 10.56 -1.12 -48.86
N ASN A 299 9.79 -0.05 -49.01
CA ASN A 299 9.76 1.07 -48.07
C ASN A 299 8.64 0.96 -46.97
N HIS A 300 7.96 -0.17 -46.93
CA HIS A 300 6.83 -0.39 -46.04
C HIS A 300 7.23 -1.26 -44.85
N LYS A 301 6.67 -0.88 -43.67
CA LYS A 301 6.66 -1.68 -42.47
C LYS A 301 5.19 -1.98 -42.14
N ILE A 302 4.79 -3.24 -42.28
CA ILE A 302 3.45 -3.72 -42.01
C ILE A 302 3.51 -4.47 -40.68
N MET A 303 2.63 -4.15 -39.76
CA MET A 303 2.51 -4.84 -38.48
C MET A 303 1.07 -5.29 -38.25
N VAL A 304 0.94 -6.52 -37.77
CA VAL A 304 -0.33 -7.13 -37.36
C VAL A 304 -0.14 -7.63 -35.95
N GLY A 305 -1.06 -7.34 -35.08
CA GLY A 305 -0.97 -7.74 -33.69
C GLY A 305 -2.28 -8.25 -33.09
N LEU A 306 -2.09 -9.06 -32.06
CA LEU A 306 -3.14 -9.60 -31.19
C LEU A 306 -2.83 -9.20 -29.76
N ASN A 307 -3.82 -8.73 -29.03
CA ASN A 307 -3.72 -8.50 -27.58
C ASN A 307 -4.91 -9.15 -26.89
N TYR A 308 -4.65 -10.05 -25.94
CA TYR A 308 -5.65 -10.65 -25.07
C TYR A 308 -5.34 -10.31 -23.61
N GLU A 309 -6.34 -9.81 -22.92
CA GLU A 309 -6.26 -9.51 -21.49
C GLU A 309 -7.42 -10.19 -20.76
N HIS A 310 -7.08 -10.88 -19.67
CA HIS A 310 -8.02 -11.43 -18.71
C HIS A 310 -7.78 -10.78 -17.37
N GLN A 311 -8.81 -10.15 -16.80
CA GLN A 311 -8.73 -9.52 -15.50
C GLN A 311 -9.82 -10.06 -14.58
N MET A 312 -9.41 -10.36 -13.34
CA MET A 312 -10.29 -10.68 -12.21
C MET A 312 -10.05 -9.63 -11.13
N ALA A 313 -11.12 -9.04 -10.64
CA ALA A 313 -11.13 -8.12 -9.51
C ALA A 313 -12.07 -8.65 -8.44
N ASP A 314 -11.58 -8.77 -7.22
CA ASP A 314 -12.33 -9.12 -6.02
C ASP A 314 -12.21 -7.94 -5.06
N ASN A 315 -13.34 -7.29 -4.76
CA ASN A 315 -13.40 -6.12 -3.88
C ASN A 315 -14.25 -6.46 -2.66
N GLN A 316 -13.59 -6.54 -1.52
CA GLN A 316 -14.18 -6.83 -0.21
C GLN A 316 -14.31 -5.53 0.57
N TYR A 317 -15.50 -5.29 1.13
CA TYR A 317 -15.74 -4.13 1.98
C TYR A 317 -16.94 -4.36 2.88
N LEU A 318 -16.69 -4.35 4.18
CA LEU A 318 -17.72 -4.54 5.20
C LEU A 318 -17.50 -3.60 6.38
N ARG A 319 -17.96 -2.35 6.24
CA ARG A 319 -17.91 -1.37 7.33
C ARG A 319 -18.67 -1.87 8.55
N ASN A 320 -18.10 -1.71 9.75
CA ASN A 320 -18.69 -2.19 11.01
C ASN A 320 -18.95 -3.71 11.05
N GLY A 321 -18.18 -4.50 10.30
CA GLY A 321 -18.36 -5.95 10.27
C GLY A 321 -18.10 -6.64 11.61
N THR A 322 -17.29 -6.04 12.47
CA THR A 322 -17.05 -6.46 13.85
C THR A 322 -18.02 -5.84 14.86
N GLY A 323 -18.84 -4.90 14.43
CA GLY A 323 -19.75 -4.11 15.25
C GLY A 323 -19.21 -2.74 15.63
N TYR A 324 -20.12 -1.84 15.96
CA TYR A 324 -19.83 -0.50 16.46
C TYR A 324 -20.74 -0.19 17.64
N TYR A 325 -20.16 0.34 18.71
CA TYR A 325 -20.87 0.78 19.90
C TYR A 325 -20.47 2.20 20.25
N ARG A 326 -21.46 3.03 20.69
CA ARG A 326 -21.22 4.39 21.16
C ARG A 326 -21.85 4.60 22.52
N TYR A 327 -21.06 5.10 23.47
CA TYR A 327 -21.50 5.50 24.80
C TYR A 327 -21.48 7.01 24.93
N THR A 328 -22.48 7.60 25.58
CA THR A 328 -22.63 9.05 25.73
C THR A 328 -21.63 9.62 26.73
N SER A 329 -21.13 8.79 27.63
CA SER A 329 -20.14 9.19 28.65
C SER A 329 -19.21 8.03 29.03
N LEU A 330 -18.12 8.35 29.67
CA LEU A 330 -17.23 7.37 30.32
C LEU A 330 -17.96 6.63 31.43
N ASP A 331 -18.78 7.32 32.21
CA ASP A 331 -19.54 6.70 33.32
C ASP A 331 -20.51 5.64 32.81
N ASP A 332 -21.19 5.88 31.68
CA ASP A 332 -22.09 4.89 31.08
C ASP A 332 -21.31 3.62 30.67
N PHE A 333 -20.13 3.78 30.10
CA PHE A 333 -19.29 2.63 29.73
C PHE A 333 -18.80 1.87 30.98
N VAL A 334 -18.30 2.58 32.00
CA VAL A 334 -17.79 1.99 33.25
C VAL A 334 -18.89 1.21 33.99
N GLN A 335 -20.09 1.77 34.08
CA GLN A 335 -21.23 1.14 34.72
C GLN A 335 -21.84 -0.02 33.89
N GLY A 336 -21.46 -0.16 32.63
CA GLY A 336 -22.05 -1.17 31.73
C GLY A 336 -23.48 -0.82 31.32
N ALA A 337 -23.78 0.47 31.20
CA ALA A 337 -25.06 0.93 30.68
C ALA A 337 -25.26 0.50 29.23
N ALA A 338 -26.48 0.57 28.73
CA ALA A 338 -26.75 0.33 27.31
C ALA A 338 -26.07 1.42 26.45
N PRO A 339 -25.40 1.07 25.36
CA PRO A 339 -24.84 2.05 24.46
C PRO A 339 -25.95 2.87 23.78
N GLU A 340 -25.66 4.11 23.47
CA GLU A 340 -26.59 4.99 22.72
C GLU A 340 -26.84 4.47 21.31
N ILE A 341 -25.79 3.95 20.67
CA ILE A 341 -25.84 3.43 19.31
C ILE A 341 -25.15 2.08 19.25
N VAL A 342 -25.78 1.16 18.50
CA VAL A 342 -25.24 -0.11 18.08
C VAL A 342 -25.43 -0.23 16.58
N CYS A 343 -24.33 -0.48 15.84
CA CYS A 343 -24.37 -0.77 14.41
C CYS A 343 -23.63 -2.08 14.14
N LEU A 344 -24.18 -2.89 13.27
CA LEU A 344 -23.57 -4.11 12.77
C LEU A 344 -23.92 -4.25 11.29
N THR A 345 -22.92 -4.52 10.48
CA THR A 345 -23.10 -4.86 9.06
C THR A 345 -22.68 -6.30 8.85
N TYR A 346 -23.47 -7.04 8.13
CA TYR A 346 -23.20 -8.46 7.80
C TYR A 346 -23.55 -8.70 6.33
N GLY A 347 -22.94 -9.73 5.75
CA GLY A 347 -23.20 -10.12 4.38
C GLY A 347 -24.61 -10.70 4.19
N TYR A 348 -25.11 -10.61 2.96
CA TYR A 348 -26.37 -11.21 2.58
C TYR A 348 -26.31 -12.74 2.77
N ASN A 349 -27.38 -13.37 3.25
CA ASN A 349 -27.44 -14.80 3.59
C ASN A 349 -26.39 -15.28 4.63
N GLY A 350 -25.86 -14.39 5.46
CA GLY A 350 -24.90 -14.75 6.51
C GLY A 350 -23.47 -14.96 6.01
N GLU A 351 -23.11 -14.42 4.85
CA GLU A 351 -21.72 -14.38 4.41
C GLU A 351 -20.88 -13.54 5.38
N ASN A 352 -19.80 -14.10 5.90
CA ASN A 352 -18.91 -13.41 6.83
C ASN A 352 -17.95 -12.47 6.08
N GLU A 353 -17.62 -12.79 4.83
CA GLU A 353 -16.67 -12.04 4.01
C GLU A 353 -17.26 -11.76 2.62
N PRO A 354 -18.27 -10.87 2.54
CA PRO A 354 -18.89 -10.55 1.25
C PRO A 354 -17.89 -9.85 0.33
N ALA A 355 -17.92 -10.24 -0.95
CA ALA A 355 -17.05 -9.70 -1.98
C ALA A 355 -17.83 -9.39 -3.25
N SER A 356 -17.51 -8.26 -3.88
CA SER A 356 -17.94 -7.95 -5.25
C SER A 356 -16.88 -8.45 -6.22
N ARG A 357 -17.24 -9.45 -7.04
CA ARG A 357 -16.31 -10.07 -8.00
C ARG A 357 -16.68 -9.66 -9.42
N VAL A 358 -15.70 -9.13 -10.13
CA VAL A 358 -15.80 -8.77 -11.55
C VAL A 358 -14.72 -9.51 -12.33
N GLN A 359 -15.13 -10.07 -13.45
CA GLN A 359 -14.23 -10.77 -14.36
C GLN A 359 -14.53 -10.37 -15.79
N TYR A 360 -13.52 -10.01 -16.57
CA TYR A 360 -13.69 -9.69 -17.98
C TYR A 360 -12.53 -10.13 -18.83
N ASN A 361 -12.83 -10.29 -20.12
CA ASN A 361 -11.87 -10.58 -21.17
C ASN A 361 -11.89 -9.43 -22.17
N LYS A 362 -10.72 -9.03 -22.64
CA LYS A 362 -10.54 -8.02 -23.66
C LYS A 362 -9.66 -8.59 -24.78
N LEU A 363 -10.15 -8.50 -25.99
CA LEU A 363 -9.44 -8.96 -27.18
C LEU A 363 -9.29 -7.80 -28.16
N GLY A 364 -8.10 -7.56 -28.63
CA GLY A 364 -7.77 -6.51 -29.59
C GLY A 364 -6.98 -7.10 -30.77
N PHE A 365 -7.35 -6.64 -31.97
CA PHE A 365 -6.61 -6.88 -33.22
C PHE A 365 -6.23 -5.54 -33.82
N TYR A 366 -5.09 -5.43 -34.43
CA TYR A 366 -4.63 -4.22 -35.12
C TYR A 366 -3.62 -4.52 -36.22
#